data_f0de938b56d9a26dd141b0d7b8aa65fb
#
_entry.id   f0de938b56d9a26dd141b0d7b8aa65fb
#
_cell.length_a   1.000
_cell.length_b   1.000
_cell.length_c   1.000
_cell.angle_alpha   90.00
_cell.angle_beta   90.00
_cell.angle_gamma   90.00
#
_symmetry.space_group_name_H-M   'P 1'
#
loop_
_entity.id
_entity.type
_entity.pdbx_description
1 polymer ?
#
loop_
_entity_poly.entity_id
_entity_poly.type
_entity_poly.pdbx_seq_one_letter_code
_entity_poly.pdbx_strand_id
1 'polypeptide(L)'
;MDALQYGEGDILMTVERLKELKLLDDEAYAREFIRSRLATKPVSRQKLYMDLKTHQVPEECIRMALKELPKETESNNALEVAQKFWRQMGHLPEKERRDRVLRRLMSRGFSTEASLAAIRQAAEEEL
;
A
#
# COMPACT_ATOMS: atom_id res chain seq x y z
N MET A 1 -5.29 2.65 -44.40
CA MET A 1 -5.78 2.12 -43.20
C MET A 1 -7.29 2.08 -43.11
N ASP A 2 -7.82 0.96 -42.99
CA ASP A 2 -9.21 0.82 -43.27
C ASP A 2 -10.02 0.30 -42.10
N ALA A 3 -10.04 1.10 -41.07
CA ALA A 3 -10.86 0.82 -39.93
C ALA A 3 -12.33 0.62 -40.28
N LEU A 4 -12.74 1.22 -41.40
CA LEU A 4 -14.11 1.12 -41.90
C LEU A 4 -14.43 -0.24 -42.48
N GLN A 5 -13.43 -1.08 -42.72
CA GLN A 5 -13.61 -2.39 -43.31
C GLN A 5 -13.69 -3.53 -42.32
N TYR A 6 -13.69 -3.24 -41.01
CA TYR A 6 -13.80 -4.28 -40.02
C TYR A 6 -15.21 -4.87 -40.01
N GLY A 7 -15.31 -6.20 -39.98
CA GLY A 7 -16.56 -6.89 -39.78
C GLY A 7 -16.97 -6.88 -38.33
N GLU A 8 -18.18 -7.41 -38.05
CA GLU A 8 -18.69 -7.46 -36.68
C GLU A 8 -17.77 -8.24 -35.73
N GLY A 9 -17.18 -9.34 -36.22
CA GLY A 9 -16.25 -10.12 -35.43
C GLY A 9 -15.01 -9.34 -35.04
N ASP A 10 -14.49 -8.54 -35.98
CA ASP A 10 -13.32 -7.71 -35.74
C ASP A 10 -13.62 -6.61 -34.72
N ILE A 11 -14.83 -6.04 -34.80
CA ILE A 11 -15.26 -5.00 -33.85
C ILE A 11 -15.32 -5.58 -32.44
N LEU A 12 -15.89 -6.78 -32.27
CA LEU A 12 -15.97 -7.43 -30.95
C LEU A 12 -14.60 -7.74 -30.39
N MET A 13 -13.70 -8.24 -31.22
CA MET A 13 -12.32 -8.49 -30.81
C MET A 13 -11.62 -7.21 -30.38
N THR A 14 -11.87 -6.11 -31.09
CA THR A 14 -11.30 -4.81 -30.76
C THR A 14 -11.77 -4.33 -29.38
N VAL A 15 -13.06 -4.50 -29.08
CA VAL A 15 -13.60 -4.13 -27.76
C VAL A 15 -12.96 -4.96 -26.67
N GLU A 16 -12.85 -6.27 -26.87
CA GLU A 16 -12.19 -7.15 -25.89
C GLU A 16 -10.73 -6.76 -25.71
N ARG A 17 -10.04 -6.44 -26.79
CA ARG A 17 -8.65 -6.01 -26.72
C ARG A 17 -8.50 -4.72 -25.94
N LEU A 18 -9.42 -3.77 -26.12
CA LEU A 18 -9.42 -2.52 -25.37
C LEU A 18 -9.63 -2.75 -23.89
N LYS A 19 -10.52 -3.69 -23.53
CA LYS A 19 -10.74 -4.05 -22.13
C LYS A 19 -9.50 -4.66 -21.51
N GLU A 20 -8.83 -5.56 -22.23
CA GLU A 20 -7.58 -6.17 -21.78
C GLU A 20 -6.49 -5.12 -21.56
N LEU A 21 -6.35 -4.18 -22.49
CA LEU A 21 -5.36 -3.11 -22.39
C LEU A 21 -5.67 -2.21 -21.21
N LYS A 22 -6.94 -1.91 -20.96
CA LYS A 22 -7.33 -1.11 -19.80
C LYS A 22 -6.99 -1.83 -18.51
N LEU A 23 -7.23 -3.13 -18.43
CA LEU A 23 -6.90 -3.92 -17.26
C LEU A 23 -5.40 -3.93 -16.99
N LEU A 24 -4.58 -4.07 -18.05
CA LEU A 24 -3.13 -4.00 -17.94
C LEU A 24 -2.67 -2.63 -17.44
N ASP A 25 -3.31 -1.56 -17.94
CA ASP A 25 -3.00 -0.20 -17.51
C ASP A 25 -3.34 0.00 -16.04
N ASP A 26 -4.48 -0.55 -15.59
CA ASP A 26 -4.89 -0.45 -14.20
C ASP A 26 -3.94 -1.22 -13.28
N GLU A 27 -3.45 -2.37 -13.72
CA GLU A 27 -2.45 -3.14 -12.98
C GLU A 27 -1.13 -2.38 -12.88
N ALA A 28 -0.68 -1.81 -13.99
CA ALA A 28 0.54 -1.02 -14.03
C ALA A 28 0.42 0.21 -13.14
N TYR A 29 -0.73 0.87 -13.16
CA TYR A 29 -1.01 2.00 -12.31
C TYR A 29 -0.94 1.61 -10.83
N ALA A 30 -1.57 0.50 -10.46
CA ALA A 30 -1.57 0.04 -9.09
C ALA A 30 -0.16 -0.24 -8.57
N ARG A 31 0.68 -0.91 -9.38
CA ARG A 31 2.07 -1.19 -9.00
C ARG A 31 2.87 0.08 -8.82
N GLU A 32 2.73 1.01 -9.75
CA GLU A 32 3.45 2.28 -9.69
C GLU A 32 2.99 3.11 -8.49
N PHE A 33 1.69 3.13 -8.22
CA PHE A 33 1.14 3.82 -7.06
C PHE A 33 1.75 3.29 -5.76
N ILE A 34 1.78 1.96 -5.62
CA ILE A 34 2.34 1.31 -4.43
C ILE A 34 3.81 1.66 -4.27
N ARG A 35 4.57 1.53 -5.34
CA ARG A 35 6.01 1.83 -5.33
C ARG A 35 6.28 3.27 -4.94
N SER A 36 5.58 4.21 -5.57
CA SER A 36 5.70 5.63 -5.27
C SER A 36 5.35 5.96 -3.84
N ARG A 37 4.24 5.38 -3.35
CA ARG A 37 3.77 5.67 -2.00
C ARG A 37 4.76 5.14 -0.97
N LEU A 38 5.25 3.92 -1.13
CA LEU A 38 6.19 3.33 -0.20
C LEU A 38 7.56 4.01 -0.24
N ALA A 39 7.93 4.60 -1.37
CA ALA A 39 9.18 5.34 -1.46
C ALA A 39 9.14 6.64 -0.65
N THR A 40 7.97 7.23 -0.48
CA THR A 40 7.82 8.49 0.24
C THR A 40 7.37 8.30 1.68
N LYS A 41 6.54 7.28 1.94
CA LYS A 41 5.93 7.10 3.26
C LYS A 41 5.58 5.64 3.49
N PRO A 42 6.21 4.97 4.46
CA PRO A 42 5.85 3.59 4.75
C PRO A 42 4.44 3.52 5.37
N VAL A 43 3.57 2.77 4.71
CA VAL A 43 2.18 2.58 5.13
C VAL A 43 1.81 1.10 5.03
N SER A 44 0.68 0.72 5.62
CA SER A 44 0.20 -0.66 5.60
C SER A 44 -0.40 -1.04 4.26
N ARG A 45 -0.55 -2.36 4.02
CA ARG A 45 -1.28 -2.87 2.86
C ARG A 45 -2.70 -2.37 2.84
N GLN A 46 -3.35 -2.31 4.00
CA GLN A 46 -4.72 -1.83 4.09
C GLN A 46 -4.84 -0.38 3.65
N LYS A 47 -3.89 0.46 4.05
CA LYS A 47 -3.87 1.86 3.62
C LYS A 47 -3.70 1.97 2.11
N LEU A 48 -2.79 1.18 1.54
CA LEU A 48 -2.59 1.14 0.09
C LEU A 48 -3.87 0.68 -0.62
N TYR A 49 -4.52 -0.36 -0.10
CA TYR A 49 -5.77 -0.85 -0.66
C TYR A 49 -6.84 0.25 -0.67
N MET A 50 -7.03 0.92 0.45
CA MET A 50 -8.03 1.97 0.58
C MET A 50 -7.75 3.14 -0.36
N ASP A 51 -6.49 3.55 -0.46
CA ASP A 51 -6.11 4.63 -1.35
C ASP A 51 -6.35 4.27 -2.82
N LEU A 52 -6.02 3.04 -3.22
CA LEU A 52 -6.26 2.58 -4.58
C LEU A 52 -7.75 2.47 -4.89
N LYS A 53 -8.56 2.05 -3.92
CA LYS A 53 -10.02 2.03 -4.07
C LYS A 53 -10.56 3.44 -4.29
N THR A 54 -10.04 4.41 -3.56
CA THR A 54 -10.42 5.82 -3.72
C THR A 54 -10.11 6.31 -5.13
N HIS A 55 -9.03 5.81 -5.74
CA HIS A 55 -8.67 6.14 -7.11
C HIS A 55 -9.42 5.29 -8.14
N GLN A 56 -10.41 4.53 -7.71
CA GLN A 56 -11.28 3.73 -8.57
C GLN A 56 -10.55 2.64 -9.35
N VAL A 57 -9.45 2.15 -8.79
CA VAL A 57 -8.74 1.00 -9.38
C VAL A 57 -9.57 -0.26 -9.12
N PRO A 58 -9.78 -1.13 -10.12
CA PRO A 58 -10.51 -2.38 -9.90
C PRO A 58 -9.87 -3.23 -8.81
N GLU A 59 -10.72 -3.87 -8.00
CA GLU A 59 -10.24 -4.66 -6.86
C GLU A 59 -9.27 -5.74 -7.26
N GLU A 60 -9.51 -6.39 -8.39
CA GLU A 60 -8.63 -7.45 -8.90
C GLU A 60 -7.21 -6.92 -9.14
N CYS A 61 -7.11 -5.73 -9.72
CA CYS A 61 -5.81 -5.10 -9.97
C CYS A 61 -5.11 -4.74 -8.67
N ILE A 62 -5.86 -4.27 -7.67
CA ILE A 62 -5.31 -3.94 -6.36
C ILE A 62 -4.75 -5.20 -5.71
N ARG A 63 -5.52 -6.27 -5.69
CA ARG A 63 -5.10 -7.53 -5.09
C ARG A 63 -3.85 -8.10 -5.74
N MET A 64 -3.81 -8.07 -7.06
CA MET A 64 -2.65 -8.55 -7.80
C MET A 64 -1.40 -7.76 -7.45
N ALA A 65 -1.51 -6.44 -7.42
CA ALA A 65 -0.39 -5.58 -7.11
C ALA A 65 0.10 -5.76 -5.66
N LEU A 66 -0.83 -5.86 -4.71
CA LEU A 66 -0.47 -6.07 -3.31
C LEU A 66 0.14 -7.44 -3.06
N LYS A 67 -0.31 -8.45 -3.82
CA LYS A 67 0.23 -9.81 -3.71
C LYS A 67 1.71 -9.88 -4.08
N GLU A 68 2.16 -8.99 -4.93
CA GLU A 68 3.56 -8.94 -5.34
C GLU A 68 4.49 -8.41 -4.25
N LEU A 69 3.95 -7.73 -3.23
CA LEU A 69 4.77 -7.25 -2.13
C LEU A 69 5.22 -8.41 -1.23
N PRO A 70 6.50 -8.43 -0.82
CA PRO A 70 6.96 -9.42 0.14
C PRO A 70 6.18 -9.34 1.46
N LYS A 71 6.01 -10.47 2.13
CA LYS A 71 5.28 -10.51 3.41
C LYS A 71 5.94 -9.63 4.46
N GLU A 72 7.25 -9.53 4.42
CA GLU A 72 8.02 -8.79 5.40
C GLU A 72 7.91 -7.28 5.22
N THR A 73 7.43 -6.82 4.07
CA THR A 73 7.35 -5.39 3.77
C THR A 73 6.52 -4.64 4.80
N GLU A 74 5.37 -5.19 5.18
CA GLU A 74 4.51 -4.52 6.15
C GLU A 74 5.12 -4.46 7.55
N SER A 75 5.73 -5.56 8.00
CA SER A 75 6.42 -5.59 9.30
C SER A 75 7.59 -4.60 9.31
N ASN A 76 8.35 -4.58 8.23
CA ASN A 76 9.49 -3.67 8.10
C ASN A 76 9.02 -2.22 8.07
N ASN A 77 7.94 -1.94 7.38
CA ASN A 77 7.38 -0.59 7.32
C ASN A 77 6.86 -0.14 8.68
N ALA A 78 6.17 -1.02 9.39
CA ALA A 78 5.68 -0.72 10.73
C ALA A 78 6.85 -0.43 11.68
N LEU A 79 7.90 -1.24 11.62
CA LEU A 79 9.07 -1.04 12.45
C LEU A 79 9.78 0.28 12.13
N GLU A 80 9.91 0.61 10.86
CA GLU A 80 10.54 1.86 10.44
C GLU A 80 9.78 3.07 10.99
N VAL A 81 8.45 3.05 10.91
CA VAL A 81 7.60 4.10 11.45
C VAL A 81 7.75 4.16 12.98
N ALA A 82 7.71 3.00 13.64
CA ALA A 82 7.83 2.93 15.09
C ALA A 82 9.18 3.49 15.55
N GLN A 83 10.27 3.11 14.91
CA GLN A 83 11.61 3.60 15.25
C GLN A 83 11.70 5.11 15.12
N LYS A 84 11.16 5.65 14.02
CA LYS A 84 11.19 7.08 13.77
C LYS A 84 10.47 7.86 14.86
N PHE A 85 9.23 7.49 15.13
CA PHE A 85 8.42 8.22 16.11
C PHE A 85 8.86 7.93 17.54
N TRP A 86 9.33 6.74 17.81
CA TRP A 86 9.87 6.40 19.13
C TRP A 86 11.03 7.33 19.50
N ARG A 87 11.93 7.56 18.56
CA ARG A 87 13.04 8.48 18.77
C ARG A 87 12.58 9.93 18.93
N GLN A 88 11.63 10.35 18.09
CA GLN A 88 11.13 11.73 18.13
C GLN A 88 10.42 12.04 19.45
N MET A 89 9.81 11.03 20.06
CA MET A 89 9.04 11.20 21.27
C MET A 89 9.78 10.72 22.54
N GLY A 90 11.10 10.67 22.47
CA GLY A 90 11.92 10.21 23.59
C GLY A 90 11.83 11.06 24.84
N HIS A 91 11.36 12.31 24.71
CA HIS A 91 11.20 13.20 25.86
C HIS A 91 9.94 12.94 26.68
N LEU A 92 9.04 12.07 26.20
CA LEU A 92 7.79 11.76 26.86
C LEU A 92 7.93 10.60 27.84
N PRO A 93 7.09 10.57 28.91
CA PRO A 93 7.01 9.38 29.75
C PRO A 93 6.65 8.15 28.92
N GLU A 94 7.12 6.98 29.32
CA GLU A 94 6.99 5.77 28.53
C GLU A 94 5.55 5.47 28.08
N LYS A 95 4.60 5.55 28.98
CA LYS A 95 3.20 5.27 28.66
C LYS A 95 2.67 6.22 27.59
N GLU A 96 2.91 7.52 27.76
CA GLU A 96 2.48 8.53 26.80
C GLU A 96 3.20 8.35 25.46
N ARG A 97 4.48 8.03 25.50
CA ARG A 97 5.29 7.77 24.32
C ARG A 97 4.70 6.62 23.50
N ARG A 98 4.37 5.49 24.18
CA ARG A 98 3.75 4.34 23.53
C ARG A 98 2.40 4.69 22.90
N ASP A 99 1.56 5.40 23.64
CA ASP A 99 0.24 5.77 23.15
C ASP A 99 0.31 6.64 21.90
N ARG A 100 1.21 7.60 21.90
CA ARG A 100 1.36 8.49 20.75
C ARG A 100 1.94 7.80 19.53
N VAL A 101 2.94 6.95 19.72
CA VAL A 101 3.52 6.19 18.61
C VAL A 101 2.48 5.23 18.05
N LEU A 102 1.69 4.60 18.92
CA LEU A 102 0.61 3.71 18.48
C LEU A 102 -0.39 4.44 17.58
N ARG A 103 -0.79 5.64 17.98
CA ARG A 103 -1.71 6.44 17.16
C ARG A 103 -1.13 6.76 15.79
N ARG A 104 0.15 7.07 15.72
CA ARG A 104 0.83 7.34 14.45
C ARG A 104 0.82 6.12 13.54
N LEU A 105 1.11 4.96 14.11
CA LEU A 105 1.09 3.71 13.36
C LEU A 105 -0.31 3.38 12.86
N MET A 106 -1.32 3.52 13.72
CA MET A 106 -2.69 3.25 13.33
C MET A 106 -3.19 4.24 12.28
N SER A 107 -2.76 5.49 12.33
CA SER A 107 -3.12 6.46 11.30
C SER A 107 -2.56 6.12 9.93
N ARG A 108 -1.50 5.32 9.88
CA ARG A 108 -0.93 4.83 8.62
C ARG A 108 -1.49 3.48 8.21
N GLY A 109 -2.51 3.00 8.91
CA GLY A 109 -3.25 1.80 8.55
C GLY A 109 -2.75 0.51 9.15
N PHE A 110 -1.70 0.53 9.97
CA PHE A 110 -1.20 -0.69 10.62
C PHE A 110 -2.17 -1.15 11.71
N SER A 111 -2.32 -2.47 11.83
CA SER A 111 -3.18 -3.03 12.87
C SER A 111 -2.61 -2.75 14.26
N THR A 112 -3.46 -2.85 15.27
CA THR A 112 -3.02 -2.70 16.65
C THR A 112 -1.93 -3.71 17.00
N GLU A 113 -2.13 -4.96 16.58
CA GLU A 113 -1.17 -6.03 16.84
C GLU A 113 0.19 -5.75 16.20
N ALA A 114 0.20 -5.40 14.90
CA ALA A 114 1.44 -5.09 14.19
C ALA A 114 2.11 -3.85 14.79
N SER A 115 1.32 -2.86 15.18
CA SER A 115 1.82 -1.63 15.77
C SER A 115 2.49 -1.88 17.12
N LEU A 116 1.85 -2.66 17.98
CA LEU A 116 2.42 -2.98 19.29
C LEU A 116 3.70 -3.80 19.18
N ALA A 117 3.74 -4.75 18.25
CA ALA A 117 4.95 -5.54 18.00
C ALA A 117 6.10 -4.64 17.53
N ALA A 118 5.80 -3.70 16.63
CA ALA A 118 6.82 -2.78 16.13
C ALA A 118 7.33 -1.85 17.23
N ILE A 119 6.46 -1.36 18.09
CA ILE A 119 6.84 -0.50 19.21
C ILE A 119 7.73 -1.27 20.19
N ARG A 120 7.36 -2.52 20.49
CA ARG A 120 8.15 -3.35 21.38
C ARG A 120 9.56 -3.52 20.84
N GLN A 121 9.68 -3.83 19.57
CA GLN A 121 10.99 -4.01 18.96
C GLN A 121 11.80 -2.71 18.94
N ALA A 122 11.16 -1.59 18.60
CA ALA A 122 11.83 -0.29 18.59
C ALA A 122 12.34 0.08 20.00
N ALA A 123 11.54 -0.19 21.02
CA ALA A 123 11.93 0.08 22.41
C ALA A 123 13.10 -0.80 22.86
N GLU A 124 13.08 -2.09 22.47
CA GLU A 124 14.17 -3.01 22.79
C GLU A 124 15.48 -2.61 22.12
N GLU A 125 15.41 -2.16 20.87
CA GLU A 125 16.60 -1.73 20.15
C GLU A 125 17.26 -0.49 20.74
N GLU A 126 16.48 0.34 21.45
CA GLU A 126 17.00 1.53 22.11
C GLU A 126 17.85 1.19 23.32
N LEU A 127 17.63 0.03 23.90
CA LEU A 127 18.40 -0.43 25.04
C LEU A 127 19.80 -0.85 24.64
#